data_bdfccb15068621bd5319035ec36d501a
#
_entry.id   bdfccb15068621bd5319035ec36d501a
#
_cell.length_a   1.000
_cell.length_b   1.000
_cell.length_c   1.000
_cell.angle_alpha   90.00
_cell.angle_beta   90.00
_cell.angle_gamma   90.00
#
_symmetry.space_group_name_H-M   'P 1'
#
loop_
_entity.id
_entity.type
_entity.pdbx_description
1 polymer ?
#
loop_
_entity_poly.entity_id
_entity_poly.type
_entity_poly.pdbx_seq_one_letter_code
_entity_poly.pdbx_strand_id
1 'polypeptide(L)'
;ETLAQHPEADALGDGPPEPGRENARDIRSAGWRMPEVLEEVEGPALMVAADAAEVIGFTSGSTGRPMPNAKTWRGFRASTAQNLAALRSLWPAGTHANVVATVPPQHMYGMELSIMLPLLADVGLHGGRPFFPHDIAHALAETCAPRLLVTTPVHLRALVASGVELPPLAGIVSATGRSIPGPSGQL
;
A
#
# COMPACT_ATOMS: atom_id res chain seq x y z
N GLU A 1 -17.95 -15.24 -1.63
CA GLU A 1 -17.28 -16.54 -1.93
C GLU A 1 -15.91 -16.66 -1.28
N THR A 2 -15.12 -15.59 -1.25
CA THR A 2 -13.72 -15.59 -0.81
C THR A 2 -13.56 -15.78 0.71
N LEU A 3 -14.39 -15.11 1.52
CA LEU A 3 -14.35 -15.25 2.98
C LEU A 3 -14.93 -16.59 3.45
N ALA A 4 -15.82 -17.21 2.68
CA ALA A 4 -16.34 -18.55 2.99
C ALA A 4 -15.30 -19.66 2.91
N GLN A 5 -14.15 -19.41 2.23
CA GLN A 5 -13.04 -20.33 2.11
C GLN A 5 -12.00 -20.16 3.26
N HIS A 6 -12.15 -19.11 4.05
CA HIS A 6 -11.26 -18.76 5.16
C HIS A 6 -12.10 -18.35 6.37
N PRO A 7 -12.73 -19.32 7.05
CA PRO A 7 -13.65 -19.05 8.16
C PRO A 7 -12.97 -18.41 9.38
N GLU A 8 -11.64 -18.46 9.44
CA GLU A 8 -10.81 -17.84 10.46
C GLU A 8 -10.42 -16.38 10.16
N ALA A 9 -10.78 -15.86 8.97
CA ALA A 9 -10.43 -14.51 8.57
C ALA A 9 -11.48 -13.50 9.00
N ASP A 10 -11.05 -12.43 9.63
CA ASP A 10 -11.87 -11.28 9.98
C ASP A 10 -11.89 -10.24 8.84
N ALA A 11 -13.00 -9.56 8.68
CA ALA A 11 -13.12 -8.44 7.75
C ALA A 11 -13.02 -7.12 8.51
N LEU A 12 -12.12 -6.25 8.06
CA LEU A 12 -12.01 -4.86 8.53
C LEU A 12 -12.66 -3.93 7.49
N GLY A 13 -13.56 -3.06 7.94
CA GLY A 13 -14.28 -2.14 7.06
C GLY A 13 -14.55 -0.79 7.71
N ASP A 14 -14.76 0.23 6.88
CA ASP A 14 -14.98 1.61 7.29
C ASP A 14 -16.47 1.92 7.60
N GLY A 15 -17.38 0.96 7.47
CA GLY A 15 -18.81 1.18 7.62
C GLY A 15 -19.59 -0.03 8.14
N PRO A 16 -20.86 0.17 8.50
CA PRO A 16 -21.73 -0.93 8.87
C PRO A 16 -21.87 -1.90 7.68
N PRO A 17 -22.06 -3.21 7.94
CA PRO A 17 -22.32 -4.18 6.89
C PRO A 17 -23.55 -3.75 6.08
N GLU A 18 -23.47 -3.80 4.74
CA GLU A 18 -24.60 -3.44 3.89
C GLU A 18 -25.80 -4.35 4.18
N PRO A 19 -27.00 -3.78 4.44
CA PRO A 19 -28.21 -4.57 4.61
C PRO A 19 -28.54 -5.29 3.28
N GLY A 20 -28.73 -6.60 3.34
CA GLY A 20 -29.07 -7.44 2.18
C GLY A 20 -28.01 -8.46 1.76
N ARG A 21 -26.85 -8.51 2.41
CA ARG A 21 -25.88 -9.61 2.26
C ARG A 21 -26.10 -10.76 3.25
N GLU A 22 -27.29 -10.88 3.79
CA GLU A 22 -27.67 -11.90 4.79
C GLU A 22 -27.60 -13.36 4.30
N ASN A 23 -27.33 -13.59 3.01
CA ASN A 23 -27.20 -14.94 2.45
C ASN A 23 -25.76 -15.48 2.33
N ALA A 24 -24.77 -14.76 2.78
CA ALA A 24 -23.48 -15.36 3.09
C ALA A 24 -23.62 -15.97 4.48
N ARG A 25 -23.78 -17.29 4.54
CA ARG A 25 -23.85 -18.06 5.76
C ARG A 25 -22.92 -17.49 6.80
N ASP A 26 -23.51 -16.91 7.85
CA ASP A 26 -22.92 -16.66 9.14
C ASP A 26 -21.41 -16.32 9.12
N ILE A 27 -21.03 -15.40 8.21
CA ILE A 27 -19.80 -14.67 8.41
C ILE A 27 -20.12 -13.84 9.64
N ARG A 28 -19.77 -14.35 10.79
CA ARG A 28 -19.56 -13.54 11.97
C ARG A 28 -18.41 -12.60 11.62
N SER A 29 -18.73 -11.66 10.73
CA SER A 29 -17.93 -10.48 10.63
C SER A 29 -18.07 -9.81 11.98
N ALA A 30 -17.24 -10.14 12.92
CA ALA A 30 -16.88 -9.18 13.92
C ALA A 30 -16.28 -8.03 13.11
N GLY A 31 -17.18 -7.23 12.50
CA GLY A 31 -16.76 -6.09 11.70
C GLY A 31 -16.08 -5.12 12.62
N TRP A 32 -14.75 -5.19 12.66
CA TRP A 32 -13.95 -4.23 13.38
C TRP A 32 -14.08 -2.91 12.62
N ARG A 33 -14.69 -1.95 13.23
CA ARG A 33 -14.70 -0.59 12.73
C ARG A 33 -13.47 0.12 13.24
N MET A 34 -12.65 0.64 12.36
CA MET A 34 -11.56 1.52 12.75
C MET A 34 -12.15 2.78 13.37
N PRO A 35 -11.76 3.15 14.60
CA PRO A 35 -12.17 4.40 15.18
C PRO A 35 -11.55 5.58 14.39
N GLU A 36 -12.25 6.72 14.35
CA GLU A 36 -11.73 7.92 13.69
C GLU A 36 -10.46 8.46 14.38
N VAL A 37 -10.36 8.21 15.68
CA VAL A 37 -9.20 8.58 16.50
C VAL A 37 -8.69 7.30 17.17
N LEU A 38 -7.41 7.00 16.94
CA LEU A 38 -6.72 5.92 17.64
C LEU A 38 -6.24 6.43 18.99
N GLU A 39 -6.60 5.74 20.05
CA GLU A 39 -6.06 6.00 21.38
C GLU A 39 -4.72 5.29 21.52
N GLU A 40 -3.69 6.01 21.99
CA GLU A 40 -2.44 5.38 22.40
C GLU A 40 -2.68 4.65 23.72
N VAL A 41 -2.44 3.35 23.72
CA VAL A 41 -2.56 2.50 24.90
C VAL A 41 -1.19 1.95 25.27
N GLU A 42 -0.74 2.25 26.47
CA GLU A 42 0.47 1.62 27.00
C GLU A 42 0.19 0.12 27.26
N GLY A 43 1.05 -0.73 26.72
CA GLY A 43 0.92 -2.16 26.88
C GLY A 43 2.17 -2.91 26.41
N PRO A 44 2.25 -4.21 26.70
CA PRO A 44 3.36 -5.01 26.17
C PRO A 44 3.29 -5.07 24.64
N ALA A 45 4.46 -5.06 24.00
CA ALA A 45 4.54 -5.25 22.56
C ALA A 45 3.86 -6.55 22.13
N LEU A 46 3.02 -6.46 21.09
CA LEU A 46 2.38 -7.65 20.52
C LEU A 46 3.43 -8.58 19.92
N MET A 47 3.37 -9.84 20.32
CA MET A 47 4.24 -10.88 19.79
C MET A 47 3.49 -11.68 18.73
N VAL A 48 3.91 -11.57 17.48
CA VAL A 48 3.31 -12.27 16.36
C VAL A 48 4.26 -13.36 15.87
N ALA A 49 3.73 -14.55 15.63
CA ALA A 49 4.53 -15.65 15.09
C ALA A 49 5.01 -15.30 13.67
N ALA A 50 6.32 -15.47 13.43
CA ALA A 50 6.93 -15.05 12.16
C ALA A 50 6.34 -15.76 10.92
N ASP A 51 5.85 -16.99 11.11
CA ASP A 51 5.27 -17.81 10.04
C ASP A 51 3.73 -17.78 10.01
N ALA A 52 3.11 -16.97 10.88
CA ALA A 52 1.68 -16.74 10.79
C ALA A 52 1.34 -16.08 9.43
N ALA A 53 0.26 -16.54 8.81
CA ALA A 53 -0.28 -15.93 7.61
C ALA A 53 -1.05 -14.68 8.03
N GLU A 54 -0.56 -13.50 7.64
CA GLU A 54 -1.14 -12.20 8.03
C GLU A 54 -2.12 -11.68 6.99
N VAL A 55 -1.81 -11.95 5.72
CA VAL A 55 -2.58 -11.44 4.58
C VAL A 55 -2.75 -12.53 3.54
N ILE A 56 -3.97 -12.70 3.08
CA ILE A 56 -4.26 -13.54 1.92
C ILE A 56 -4.64 -12.61 0.76
N GLY A 57 -3.70 -12.40 -0.15
CA GLY A 57 -3.93 -11.67 -1.38
C GLY A 57 -4.55 -12.56 -2.44
N PHE A 58 -5.49 -12.03 -3.21
CA PHE A 58 -6.08 -12.74 -4.34
C PHE A 58 -5.60 -12.12 -5.64
N THR A 59 -5.00 -12.93 -6.51
CA THR A 59 -4.59 -12.48 -7.84
C THR A 59 -5.60 -12.98 -8.86
N SER A 60 -5.96 -12.12 -9.83
CA SER A 60 -6.74 -12.55 -11.00
C SER A 60 -5.87 -13.49 -11.84
N GLY A 61 -6.02 -14.79 -11.63
CA GLY A 61 -5.34 -15.80 -12.44
C GLY A 61 -5.78 -15.70 -13.92
N SER A 62 -4.92 -16.09 -14.85
CA SER A 62 -5.22 -16.21 -16.28
C SER A 62 -6.42 -17.12 -16.59
N THR A 63 -6.84 -17.93 -15.64
CA THR A 63 -7.99 -18.84 -15.69
C THR A 63 -9.30 -18.20 -15.20
N GLY A 64 -9.31 -16.93 -14.83
CA GLY A 64 -10.48 -16.22 -14.33
C GLY A 64 -10.90 -16.56 -12.89
N ARG A 65 -10.22 -17.50 -12.22
CA ARG A 65 -10.43 -17.78 -10.81
C ARG A 65 -9.37 -17.09 -9.96
N PRO A 66 -9.75 -16.31 -8.92
CA PRO A 66 -8.81 -15.73 -8.01
C PRO A 66 -8.00 -16.82 -7.29
N MET A 67 -6.67 -16.72 -7.37
CA MET A 67 -5.78 -17.63 -6.64
C MET A 67 -5.35 -16.98 -5.34
N PRO A 68 -5.56 -17.66 -4.19
CA PRO A 68 -5.10 -17.16 -2.90
C PRO A 68 -3.56 -17.20 -2.84
N ASN A 69 -2.97 -16.14 -2.32
CA ASN A 69 -1.54 -16.02 -2.07
C ASN A 69 -1.35 -15.56 -0.63
N ALA A 70 -1.08 -16.50 0.25
CA ALA A 70 -0.83 -16.22 1.65
C ALA A 70 0.55 -15.58 1.83
N LYS A 71 0.59 -14.48 2.57
CA LYS A 71 1.81 -13.78 2.98
C LYS A 71 1.99 -13.92 4.48
N THR A 72 3.17 -14.32 4.90
CA THR A 72 3.55 -14.42 6.29
C THR A 72 4.26 -13.16 6.76
N TRP A 73 4.27 -12.94 8.07
CA TRP A 73 5.03 -11.84 8.67
C TRP A 73 6.52 -11.90 8.32
N ARG A 74 7.11 -13.10 8.31
CA ARG A 74 8.48 -13.33 7.85
C ARG A 74 8.69 -12.87 6.41
N GLY A 75 7.74 -13.18 5.53
CA GLY A 75 7.77 -12.80 4.12
C GLY A 75 7.74 -11.28 3.96
N PHE A 76 6.84 -10.59 4.66
CA PHE A 76 6.76 -9.13 4.62
C PHE A 76 8.02 -8.46 5.17
N ARG A 77 8.58 -8.95 6.26
CA ARG A 77 9.85 -8.41 6.77
C ARG A 77 10.99 -8.56 5.76
N ALA A 78 11.06 -9.69 5.08
CA ALA A 78 12.10 -9.94 4.07
C ALA A 78 11.90 -9.03 2.84
N SER A 79 10.69 -8.92 2.30
CA SER A 79 10.42 -8.04 1.15
C SER A 79 10.59 -6.56 1.49
N THR A 80 10.16 -6.14 2.68
CA THR A 80 10.36 -4.75 3.14
C THR A 80 11.84 -4.41 3.29
N ALA A 81 12.64 -5.32 3.84
CA ALA A 81 14.09 -5.12 3.94
C ALA A 81 14.75 -4.97 2.56
N GLN A 82 14.31 -5.76 1.57
CA GLN A 82 14.79 -5.65 0.18
C GLN A 82 14.35 -4.34 -0.47
N ASN A 83 13.09 -3.95 -0.31
CA ASN A 83 12.57 -2.68 -0.80
C ASN A 83 13.32 -1.50 -0.19
N LEU A 84 13.52 -1.52 1.12
CA LEU A 84 14.29 -0.48 1.82
C LEU A 84 15.73 -0.41 1.31
N ALA A 85 16.41 -1.54 1.15
CA ALA A 85 17.77 -1.58 0.63
C ALA A 85 17.88 -0.99 -0.79
N ALA A 86 16.89 -1.27 -1.65
CA ALA A 86 16.84 -0.73 -3.00
C ALA A 86 16.58 0.79 -3.01
N LEU A 87 15.81 1.29 -2.07
CA LEU A 87 15.40 2.70 -2.01
C LEU A 87 16.37 3.57 -1.20
N ARG A 88 17.15 2.98 -0.29
CA ARG A 88 17.92 3.70 0.72
C ARG A 88 18.91 4.72 0.17
N SER A 89 19.40 4.53 -1.04
CA SER A 89 20.29 5.47 -1.72
C SER A 89 19.62 6.76 -2.21
N LEU A 90 18.28 6.81 -2.20
CA LEU A 90 17.51 7.94 -2.71
C LEU A 90 17.45 9.14 -1.74
N TRP A 91 17.84 8.94 -0.48
CA TRP A 91 17.86 10.03 0.51
C TRP A 91 19.08 9.93 1.45
N PRO A 92 19.48 11.04 2.08
CA PRO A 92 20.65 11.09 2.94
C PRO A 92 20.56 10.12 4.12
N ALA A 93 21.71 9.60 4.55
CA ALA A 93 21.81 8.79 5.75
C ALA A 93 21.39 9.62 6.99
N GLY A 94 20.69 8.99 7.93
CA GLY A 94 20.22 9.66 9.15
C GLY A 94 18.96 10.53 8.95
N THR A 95 18.36 10.52 7.76
CA THR A 95 17.08 11.18 7.51
C THR A 95 15.97 10.15 7.22
N HIS A 96 14.72 10.56 7.43
CA HIS A 96 13.53 9.74 7.24
C HIS A 96 12.81 10.17 5.96
N ALA A 97 12.61 9.25 5.04
CA ALA A 97 11.83 9.54 3.84
C ALA A 97 10.33 9.46 4.15
N ASN A 98 9.53 10.18 3.38
CA ASN A 98 8.08 10.17 3.50
C ASN A 98 7.46 9.74 2.16
N VAL A 99 6.57 8.77 2.21
CA VAL A 99 5.87 8.22 1.05
C VAL A 99 4.56 8.96 0.82
N VAL A 100 4.32 9.36 -0.42
CA VAL A 100 3.00 9.70 -0.94
C VAL A 100 2.61 8.61 -1.92
N ALA A 101 1.50 7.90 -1.68
CA ALA A 101 1.07 6.79 -2.49
C ALA A 101 -0.23 7.08 -3.23
N THR A 102 -0.23 6.86 -4.54
CA THR A 102 -1.43 6.91 -5.39
C THR A 102 -2.04 5.54 -5.62
N VAL A 103 -1.37 4.50 -5.11
CA VAL A 103 -1.75 3.10 -5.30
C VAL A 103 -2.65 2.63 -4.17
N PRO A 104 -3.68 1.83 -4.45
CA PRO A 104 -4.54 1.29 -3.42
C PRO A 104 -3.78 0.30 -2.53
N PRO A 105 -3.88 0.41 -1.19
CA PRO A 105 -3.16 -0.44 -0.25
C PRO A 105 -3.59 -1.91 -0.29
N GLN A 106 -4.78 -2.22 -0.80
CA GLN A 106 -5.26 -3.58 -0.97
C GLN A 106 -4.59 -4.35 -2.12
N HIS A 107 -3.91 -3.67 -3.03
CA HIS A 107 -3.05 -4.33 -4.01
C HIS A 107 -1.68 -4.63 -3.40
N MET A 108 -1.09 -5.77 -3.74
CA MET A 108 0.17 -6.21 -3.13
C MET A 108 1.28 -5.14 -3.22
N TYR A 109 1.39 -4.48 -4.35
CA TYR A 109 2.34 -3.38 -4.54
C TYR A 109 2.09 -2.20 -3.57
N GLY A 110 0.83 -1.78 -3.42
CA GLY A 110 0.43 -0.77 -2.44
C GLY A 110 0.65 -1.26 -1.01
N MET A 111 0.27 -2.50 -0.71
CA MET A 111 0.49 -3.12 0.60
C MET A 111 1.96 -3.06 1.01
N GLU A 112 2.86 -3.48 0.14
CA GLU A 112 4.29 -3.51 0.47
C GLU A 112 4.91 -2.12 0.64
N LEU A 113 4.53 -1.14 -0.18
CA LEU A 113 5.19 0.17 -0.21
C LEU A 113 4.46 1.28 0.55
N SER A 114 3.14 1.14 0.81
CA SER A 114 2.39 2.15 1.56
C SER A 114 1.85 1.66 2.92
N ILE A 115 2.00 0.37 3.23
CA ILE A 115 1.66 -0.18 4.55
C ILE A 115 2.87 -0.80 5.21
N MET A 116 3.46 -1.85 4.59
CA MET A 116 4.53 -2.61 5.22
C MET A 116 5.85 -1.81 5.31
N LEU A 117 6.16 -1.00 4.32
CA LEU A 117 7.37 -0.18 4.36
C LEU A 117 7.34 0.85 5.50
N PRO A 118 6.29 1.67 5.69
CA PRO A 118 6.17 2.54 6.85
C PRO A 118 6.11 1.80 8.20
N LEU A 119 5.42 0.65 8.23
CA LEU A 119 5.25 -0.12 9.46
C LEU A 119 6.54 -0.78 9.96
N LEU A 120 7.39 -1.25 9.05
CA LEU A 120 8.58 -2.06 9.37
C LEU A 120 9.90 -1.35 9.16
N ALA A 121 9.88 -0.15 8.59
CA ALA A 121 11.04 0.68 8.34
C ALA A 121 10.77 2.11 8.83
N ASP A 122 11.84 2.84 9.02
CA ASP A 122 11.78 4.24 9.45
C ASP A 122 11.45 5.16 8.26
N VAL A 123 10.21 5.07 7.79
CA VAL A 123 9.66 5.79 6.63
C VAL A 123 8.27 6.29 6.99
N GLY A 124 8.03 7.59 6.81
CA GLY A 124 6.71 8.17 7.01
C GLY A 124 5.75 7.87 5.85
N LEU A 125 4.47 8.06 6.09
CA LEU A 125 3.42 7.92 5.08
C LEU A 125 2.47 9.12 5.14
N HIS A 126 2.17 9.71 3.99
CA HIS A 126 1.06 10.66 3.85
C HIS A 126 -0.27 9.91 3.97
N GLY A 127 -1.13 10.31 4.89
CA GLY A 127 -2.38 9.60 5.22
C GLY A 127 -3.47 9.67 4.13
N GLY A 128 -3.37 10.63 3.19
CA GLY A 128 -4.30 10.75 2.06
C GLY A 128 -3.97 9.77 0.93
N ARG A 129 -4.95 9.57 0.06
CA ARG A 129 -4.81 8.81 -1.21
C ARG A 129 -5.08 9.74 -2.39
N PRO A 130 -4.11 10.57 -2.77
CA PRO A 130 -4.28 11.50 -3.88
C PRO A 130 -4.42 10.70 -5.20
N PHE A 131 -5.34 11.14 -6.06
CA PHE A 131 -5.63 10.43 -7.30
C PHE A 131 -5.39 11.29 -8.53
N PHE A 132 -5.86 12.54 -8.51
CA PHE A 132 -5.69 13.46 -9.63
C PHE A 132 -4.35 14.21 -9.53
N PRO A 133 -3.80 14.70 -10.66
CA PRO A 133 -2.50 15.37 -10.68
C PRO A 133 -2.33 16.49 -9.65
N HIS A 134 -3.33 17.35 -9.49
CA HIS A 134 -3.28 18.44 -8.52
C HIS A 134 -3.32 17.95 -7.07
N ASP A 135 -4.09 16.88 -6.78
CA ASP A 135 -4.14 16.28 -5.45
C ASP A 135 -2.77 15.64 -5.10
N ILE A 136 -2.13 15.00 -6.09
CA ILE A 136 -0.80 14.42 -5.92
C ILE A 136 0.24 15.51 -5.64
N ALA A 137 0.20 16.61 -6.40
CA ALA A 137 1.10 17.74 -6.19
C ALA A 137 0.87 18.38 -4.80
N HIS A 138 -0.37 18.54 -4.39
CA HIS A 138 -0.74 19.08 -3.09
C HIS A 138 -0.25 18.17 -1.95
N ALA A 139 -0.54 16.87 -2.00
CA ALA A 139 -0.08 15.90 -1.02
C ALA A 139 1.46 15.87 -0.90
N LEU A 140 2.15 15.96 -2.03
CA LEU A 140 3.62 16.06 -2.04
C LEU A 140 4.11 17.37 -1.43
N ALA A 141 3.42 18.49 -1.65
CA ALA A 141 3.79 19.78 -1.08
C ALA A 141 3.63 19.82 0.45
N GLU A 142 2.58 19.19 0.98
CA GLU A 142 2.32 19.06 2.42
C GLU A 142 3.27 18.09 3.12
N THR A 143 3.86 17.16 2.39
CA THR A 143 4.74 16.14 2.94
C THR A 143 6.16 16.68 3.15
N CYS A 144 6.77 16.38 4.29
CA CYS A 144 8.16 16.75 4.55
C CYS A 144 9.14 16.01 3.61
N ALA A 145 10.22 16.69 3.22
CA ALA A 145 11.32 16.07 2.48
C ALA A 145 12.17 15.15 3.39
N PRO A 146 12.80 14.11 2.87
CA PRO A 146 12.79 13.58 1.49
C PRO A 146 11.46 12.91 1.13
N ARG A 147 10.96 13.16 -0.09
CA ARG A 147 9.65 12.68 -0.57
C ARG A 147 9.82 11.54 -1.58
N LEU A 148 9.10 10.45 -1.37
CA LEU A 148 8.99 9.34 -2.32
C LEU A 148 7.57 9.30 -2.88
N LEU A 149 7.43 9.29 -4.19
CA LEU A 149 6.15 9.07 -4.84
C LEU A 149 6.02 7.59 -5.23
N VAL A 150 5.08 6.88 -4.61
CA VAL A 150 4.71 5.50 -4.97
C VAL A 150 3.48 5.53 -5.85
N THR A 151 3.62 5.15 -7.12
CA THR A 151 2.60 5.42 -8.12
C THR A 151 2.52 4.35 -9.22
N THR A 152 1.76 4.60 -10.25
CA THR A 152 1.61 3.73 -11.42
C THR A 152 1.98 4.49 -12.71
N PRO A 153 2.32 3.78 -13.79
CA PRO A 153 2.58 4.42 -15.08
C PRO A 153 1.40 5.26 -15.60
N VAL A 154 0.17 4.92 -15.22
CA VAL A 154 -1.04 5.70 -15.60
C VAL A 154 -1.03 7.06 -14.92
N HIS A 155 -0.82 7.09 -13.60
CA HIS A 155 -0.75 8.35 -12.87
C HIS A 155 0.46 9.20 -13.28
N LEU A 156 1.62 8.59 -13.57
CA LEU A 156 2.79 9.32 -14.08
C LEU A 156 2.50 9.99 -15.42
N ARG A 157 1.84 9.29 -16.34
CA ARG A 157 1.42 9.89 -17.61
C ARG A 157 0.46 11.06 -17.41
N ALA A 158 -0.50 10.90 -16.49
CA ALA A 158 -1.44 11.98 -16.17
C ALA A 158 -0.74 13.20 -15.56
N LEU A 159 0.24 12.99 -14.65
CA LEU A 159 1.06 14.05 -14.06
C LEU A 159 1.83 14.83 -15.14
N VAL A 160 2.51 14.11 -16.04
CA VAL A 160 3.26 14.73 -17.15
C VAL A 160 2.31 15.51 -18.06
N ALA A 161 1.17 14.91 -18.44
CA ALA A 161 0.20 15.55 -19.33
C ALA A 161 -0.47 16.79 -18.72
N SER A 162 -0.61 16.85 -17.40
CA SER A 162 -1.23 17.98 -16.70
C SER A 162 -0.34 19.21 -16.61
N GLY A 163 0.99 19.02 -16.73
CA GLY A 163 1.96 20.11 -16.55
C GLY A 163 2.02 20.65 -15.12
N VAL A 164 1.42 19.97 -14.13
CA VAL A 164 1.46 20.42 -12.73
C VAL A 164 2.90 20.37 -12.20
N GLU A 165 3.31 21.42 -11.52
CA GLU A 165 4.62 21.47 -10.88
C GLU A 165 4.61 20.62 -9.61
N LEU A 166 5.66 19.80 -9.45
CA LEU A 166 5.87 18.98 -8.28
C LEU A 166 7.04 19.54 -7.44
N PRO A 167 6.95 19.46 -6.10
CA PRO A 167 8.10 19.77 -5.27
C PRO A 167 9.23 18.76 -5.53
N PRO A 168 10.47 19.06 -5.13
CA PRO A 168 11.59 18.13 -5.27
C PRO A 168 11.28 16.76 -4.64
N LEU A 169 11.52 15.70 -5.41
CA LEU A 169 11.34 14.31 -5.00
C LEU A 169 12.71 13.66 -4.79
N ALA A 170 12.82 12.83 -3.75
CA ALA A 170 13.95 11.94 -3.57
C ALA A 170 13.90 10.77 -4.59
N GLY A 171 12.69 10.35 -4.94
CA GLY A 171 12.51 9.31 -5.94
C GLY A 171 11.06 9.03 -6.29
N ILE A 172 10.89 8.30 -7.37
CA ILE A 172 9.60 7.78 -7.84
C ILE A 172 9.71 6.27 -7.94
N VAL A 173 8.78 5.57 -7.31
CA VAL A 173 8.63 4.12 -7.43
C VAL A 173 7.37 3.85 -8.21
N SER A 174 7.48 3.14 -9.33
CA SER A 174 6.35 2.82 -10.18
C SER A 174 6.26 1.33 -10.41
N ALA A 175 5.07 0.76 -10.24
CA ALA A 175 4.81 -0.62 -10.61
C ALA A 175 5.01 -0.77 -12.12
N THR A 176 5.88 -1.69 -12.51
CA THR A 176 6.03 -2.06 -13.91
C THR A 176 4.85 -2.92 -14.35
N GLY A 177 3.76 -2.30 -14.80
CA GLY A 177 2.96 -2.92 -15.84
C GLY A 177 3.85 -3.09 -17.07
N ARG A 178 3.63 -4.14 -17.87
CA ARG A 178 4.36 -4.46 -19.11
C ARG A 178 4.83 -3.17 -19.81
N SER A 179 6.14 -2.97 -19.86
CA SER A 179 6.71 -1.81 -20.56
C SER A 179 6.25 -1.87 -22.00
N ILE A 180 5.45 -0.90 -22.43
CA ILE A 180 5.30 -0.64 -23.85
C ILE A 180 6.65 -0.06 -24.26
N PRO A 181 7.37 -0.65 -25.24
CA PRO A 181 8.58 -0.04 -25.74
C PRO A 181 8.25 1.37 -26.19
N GLY A 182 8.77 2.37 -25.49
CA GLY A 182 8.73 3.72 -25.96
C GLY A 182 9.59 3.83 -27.21
N PRO A 183 9.33 4.80 -28.11
CA PRO A 183 10.24 5.07 -29.21
C PRO A 183 11.62 5.37 -28.62
N SER A 184 12.63 4.63 -29.10
CA SER A 184 14.01 4.75 -28.70
C SER A 184 14.46 6.20 -28.86
N GLY A 185 14.75 6.87 -27.79
CA GLY A 185 15.30 8.21 -27.85
C GLY A 185 15.20 8.98 -26.57
N GLN A 186 16.32 9.02 -25.86
CA GLN A 186 16.79 10.06 -24.96
C GLN A 186 16.05 10.25 -23.63
N LEU A 187 16.70 9.79 -22.59
CA LEU A 187 16.87 10.54 -21.37
C LEU A 187 18.17 11.34 -21.43
#